data_baafe766303e7fb5b127ae5e67844c07
#
_entry.id   baafe766303e7fb5b127ae5e67844c07
#
_cell.length_a   1.000
_cell.length_b   1.000
_cell.length_c   1.000
_cell.angle_alpha   90.00
_cell.angle_beta   90.00
_cell.angle_gamma   90.00
#
_symmetry.space_group_name_H-M   'P 1'
#
loop_
_entity.id
_entity.type
_entity.pdbx_description
1 polymer ?
#
loop_
_entity_poly.entity_id
_entity_poly.type
_entity_poly.pdbx_seq_one_letter_code
_entity_poly.pdbx_strand_id
1 'polypeptide(L)'
;REGAYLVFGFDGPEKIVDLQMERACEICRAAGPKEDLGSESGEAWWKNRYKFFYPPYMFHMPQAFGTLDTVATFSRIENVYWAMKETVEENFPEATFIGHFSHWYDWGCMLYARFIFEQAPEDPAEAAALYNRVWDLAIRAAIREGGVINEHHGVGLKLGRLMKELYGPAM
;
A
#
# COMPACT_ATOMS: atom_id res chain seq x y z
N ARG A 1 14.54 7.69 -9.96
CA ARG A 1 13.70 8.22 -11.07
C ARG A 1 12.47 8.85 -10.44
N GLU A 2 12.21 10.09 -10.76
CA GLU A 2 10.95 10.76 -10.42
C GLU A 2 9.87 10.32 -11.41
N GLY A 3 8.71 9.90 -10.90
CA GLY A 3 7.56 9.52 -11.71
C GLY A 3 6.87 8.24 -11.25
N ALA A 4 5.70 7.97 -11.79
CA ALA A 4 4.96 6.74 -11.61
C ALA A 4 5.10 5.85 -12.84
N TYR A 5 5.17 4.54 -12.61
CA TYR A 5 5.18 3.52 -13.65
C TYR A 5 3.86 2.75 -13.60
N LEU A 6 3.13 2.75 -14.71
CA LEU A 6 1.86 2.07 -14.83
C LEU A 6 2.00 0.87 -15.79
N VAL A 7 1.62 -0.30 -15.34
CA VAL A 7 1.40 -1.48 -16.18
C VAL A 7 -0.05 -1.90 -16.02
N PHE A 8 -0.75 -2.07 -17.13
CA PHE A 8 -2.09 -2.63 -17.13
C PHE A 8 -2.24 -3.65 -18.23
N GLY A 9 -3.12 -4.60 -18.03
CA GLY A 9 -3.45 -5.62 -19.00
C GLY A 9 -4.92 -6.00 -18.89
N PHE A 10 -5.47 -6.52 -19.96
CA PHE A 10 -6.84 -6.99 -20.03
C PHE A 10 -6.85 -8.46 -20.45
N ASP A 11 -7.80 -9.20 -19.92
CA ASP A 11 -8.03 -10.62 -20.23
C ASP A 11 -9.50 -10.84 -20.62
N GLY A 12 -9.72 -11.69 -21.59
CA GLY A 12 -11.07 -12.02 -22.05
C GLY A 12 -11.18 -12.23 -23.56
N PRO A 13 -12.40 -12.16 -24.13
CA PRO A 13 -12.59 -12.26 -25.57
C PRO A 13 -11.89 -11.13 -26.33
N GLU A 14 -11.15 -11.49 -27.38
CA GLU A 14 -10.24 -10.60 -28.14
C GLU A 14 -10.85 -9.22 -28.43
N LYS A 15 -12.05 -9.17 -29.01
CA LYS A 15 -12.72 -7.90 -29.36
C LYS A 15 -13.00 -7.01 -28.15
N ILE A 16 -13.25 -7.60 -27.00
CA ILE A 16 -13.49 -6.86 -25.76
C ILE A 16 -12.16 -6.31 -25.22
N VAL A 17 -11.13 -7.14 -25.22
CA VAL A 17 -9.77 -6.76 -24.81
C VAL A 17 -9.24 -5.62 -25.66
N ASP A 18 -9.39 -5.69 -26.99
CA ASP A 18 -8.96 -4.65 -27.91
C ASP A 18 -9.65 -3.31 -27.60
N LEU A 19 -10.98 -3.31 -27.41
CA LEU A 19 -11.74 -2.12 -27.06
C LEU A 19 -11.33 -1.53 -25.71
N GLN A 20 -11.12 -2.37 -24.70
CA GLN A 20 -10.68 -1.93 -23.37
C GLN A 20 -9.27 -1.34 -23.41
N MET A 21 -8.35 -1.97 -24.16
CA MET A 21 -6.99 -1.50 -24.33
C MET A 21 -6.96 -0.15 -25.04
N GLU A 22 -7.70 -0.01 -26.15
CA GLU A 22 -7.82 1.24 -26.87
C GLU A 22 -8.32 2.38 -25.95
N ARG A 23 -9.39 2.11 -25.20
CA ARG A 23 -9.96 3.08 -24.27
C ARG A 23 -9.03 3.45 -23.12
N ALA A 24 -8.33 2.48 -22.54
CA ALA A 24 -7.34 2.74 -21.51
C ALA A 24 -6.18 3.60 -22.02
N CYS A 25 -5.67 3.30 -23.22
CA CYS A 25 -4.63 4.09 -23.87
C CYS A 25 -5.09 5.53 -24.17
N GLU A 26 -6.33 5.73 -24.61
CA GLU A 26 -6.90 7.08 -24.80
C GLU A 26 -6.91 7.88 -23.50
N ILE A 27 -7.40 7.28 -22.41
CA ILE A 27 -7.44 7.92 -21.09
C ILE A 27 -6.03 8.28 -20.61
N CYS A 28 -5.09 7.35 -20.74
CA CYS A 28 -3.70 7.59 -20.35
C CYS A 28 -3.08 8.74 -21.18
N ARG A 29 -3.28 8.76 -22.49
CA ARG A 29 -2.78 9.85 -23.36
C ARG A 29 -3.40 11.20 -23.01
N ALA A 30 -4.69 11.24 -22.68
CA ALA A 30 -5.37 12.46 -22.25
C ALA A 30 -4.83 12.98 -20.89
N ALA A 31 -4.35 12.11 -20.03
CA ALA A 31 -3.72 12.47 -18.75
C ALA A 31 -2.28 13.01 -18.90
N GLY A 32 -1.70 12.99 -20.12
CA GLY A 32 -0.38 13.54 -20.38
C GLY A 32 0.77 12.71 -19.81
N PRO A 33 0.91 11.41 -20.16
CA PRO A 33 2.01 10.59 -19.68
C PRO A 33 3.35 11.12 -20.20
N LYS A 34 4.40 10.86 -19.45
CA LYS A 34 5.76 11.26 -19.81
C LYS A 34 6.27 10.47 -21.02
N GLU A 35 5.92 9.19 -21.09
CA GLU A 35 6.39 8.25 -22.10
C GLU A 35 5.45 7.03 -22.15
N ASP A 36 5.18 6.52 -23.34
CA ASP A 36 4.57 5.21 -23.58
C ASP A 36 5.71 4.21 -23.86
N LEU A 37 5.89 3.24 -22.96
CA LEU A 37 6.98 2.25 -23.02
C LEU A 37 6.63 1.03 -23.88
N GLY A 38 5.43 1.00 -24.43
CA GLY A 38 4.95 -0.11 -25.27
C GLY A 38 4.70 -1.42 -24.51
N SER A 39 4.26 -2.44 -25.26
CA SER A 39 3.87 -3.75 -24.69
C SER A 39 5.05 -4.55 -24.15
N GLU A 40 6.25 -4.44 -24.72
CA GLU A 40 7.42 -5.23 -24.30
C GLU A 40 7.77 -5.05 -22.83
N SER A 41 7.67 -3.81 -22.32
CA SER A 41 7.92 -3.50 -20.92
C SER A 41 6.87 -4.13 -19.99
N GLY A 42 5.60 -4.12 -20.42
CA GLY A 42 4.50 -4.78 -19.70
C GLY A 42 4.65 -6.29 -19.67
N GLU A 43 4.99 -6.90 -20.81
CA GLU A 43 5.23 -8.34 -20.92
C GLU A 43 6.44 -8.78 -20.08
N ALA A 44 7.53 -8.01 -20.11
CA ALA A 44 8.70 -8.26 -19.27
C ALA A 44 8.35 -8.19 -17.77
N TRP A 45 7.55 -7.21 -17.37
CA TRP A 45 7.04 -7.13 -16.01
C TRP A 45 6.16 -8.35 -15.67
N TRP A 46 5.21 -8.69 -16.52
CA TRP A 46 4.31 -9.84 -16.32
C TRP A 46 5.07 -11.15 -16.16
N LYS A 47 6.05 -11.40 -17.02
CA LYS A 47 6.92 -12.59 -16.98
C LYS A 47 7.74 -12.68 -15.70
N ASN A 48 8.16 -11.53 -15.16
CA ASN A 48 9.07 -11.47 -14.02
C ASN A 48 8.34 -11.11 -12.70
N ARG A 49 7.03 -10.87 -12.70
CA ARG A 49 6.27 -10.35 -11.55
C ARG A 49 6.45 -11.12 -10.24
N TYR A 50 6.72 -12.42 -10.30
CA TYR A 50 6.96 -13.23 -9.11
C TYR A 50 8.44 -13.27 -8.66
N LYS A 51 9.37 -12.85 -9.50
CA LYS A 51 10.80 -12.87 -9.16
C LYS A 51 11.19 -11.80 -8.15
N PHE A 52 10.36 -10.75 -7.99
CA PHE A 52 10.58 -9.69 -7.03
C PHE A 52 10.31 -10.08 -5.58
N PHE A 53 9.66 -11.21 -5.36
CA PHE A 53 9.21 -11.64 -4.03
C PHE A 53 10.12 -12.65 -3.35
N TYR A 54 11.15 -13.18 -4.05
CA TYR A 54 11.93 -14.27 -3.45
C TYR A 54 13.41 -14.26 -3.84
N PRO A 55 14.31 -14.40 -2.84
CA PRO A 55 14.09 -14.15 -1.41
C PRO A 55 14.03 -12.63 -1.15
N PRO A 56 13.06 -12.13 -0.39
CA PRO A 56 12.99 -10.71 -0.08
C PRO A 56 14.11 -10.34 0.89
N TYR A 57 14.98 -9.42 0.46
CA TYR A 57 16.12 -8.98 1.26
C TYR A 57 15.71 -8.37 2.62
N MET A 58 14.49 -7.82 2.69
CA MET A 58 13.91 -7.24 3.91
C MET A 58 13.71 -8.25 5.05
N PHE A 59 13.83 -9.54 4.80
CA PHE A 59 13.86 -10.57 5.84
C PHE A 59 15.27 -10.81 6.40
N HIS A 60 16.27 -10.15 5.84
CA HIS A 60 17.63 -10.27 6.35
C HIS A 60 17.82 -9.37 7.57
N MET A 61 18.21 -9.97 8.69
CA MET A 61 18.57 -9.21 9.88
C MET A 61 19.74 -8.26 9.60
N PRO A 62 19.77 -7.08 10.17
CA PRO A 62 18.95 -6.57 11.27
C PRO A 62 17.69 -5.77 10.82
N GLN A 63 17.22 -5.98 9.65
CA GLN A 63 16.04 -5.28 9.12
C GLN A 63 14.76 -5.70 9.85
N ALA A 64 13.85 -4.76 10.01
CA ALA A 64 12.48 -5.03 10.43
C ALA A 64 11.49 -4.34 9.51
N PHE A 65 10.38 -4.98 9.23
CA PHE A 65 9.31 -4.39 8.45
C PHE A 65 7.93 -4.81 8.96
N GLY A 66 6.94 -4.01 8.63
CA GLY A 66 5.55 -4.34 8.88
C GLY A 66 4.66 -3.90 7.73
N THR A 67 3.50 -4.52 7.64
CA THR A 67 2.48 -4.21 6.65
C THR A 67 1.18 -3.81 7.33
N LEU A 68 0.53 -2.79 6.80
CA LEU A 68 -0.77 -2.30 7.26
C LEU A 68 -1.69 -2.23 6.06
N ASP A 69 -2.91 -2.66 6.21
CA ASP A 69 -3.93 -2.52 5.18
C ASP A 69 -5.09 -1.67 5.70
N THR A 70 -5.48 -0.71 4.92
CA THR A 70 -6.64 0.14 5.17
C THR A 70 -7.37 0.41 3.87
N VAL A 71 -8.63 0.76 3.94
CA VAL A 71 -9.42 1.16 2.77
C VAL A 71 -10.13 2.47 3.07
N ALA A 72 -10.24 3.30 2.05
CA ALA A 72 -10.99 4.54 2.11
C ALA A 72 -11.59 4.87 0.74
N THR A 73 -12.52 5.83 0.73
CA THR A 73 -13.08 6.36 -0.52
C THR A 73 -12.00 7.05 -1.35
N PHE A 74 -12.20 7.16 -2.67
CA PHE A 74 -11.26 7.88 -3.55
C PHE A 74 -11.01 9.32 -3.12
N SER A 75 -12.00 9.97 -2.51
CA SER A 75 -11.85 11.33 -1.98
C SER A 75 -11.02 11.44 -0.70
N ARG A 76 -10.68 10.30 -0.06
CA ARG A 76 -9.97 10.26 1.22
C ARG A 76 -8.65 9.49 1.17
N ILE A 77 -8.51 8.53 0.27
CA ILE A 77 -7.39 7.58 0.30
C ILE A 77 -6.02 8.26 0.18
N GLU A 78 -5.94 9.35 -0.56
CA GLU A 78 -4.69 10.12 -0.68
C GLU A 78 -4.33 10.79 0.65
N ASN A 79 -5.29 11.40 1.33
CA ASN A 79 -5.07 11.99 2.66
C ASN A 79 -4.68 10.91 3.68
N VAL A 80 -5.31 9.74 3.62
CA VAL A 80 -4.95 8.59 4.47
C VAL A 80 -3.49 8.19 4.25
N TYR A 81 -3.04 8.10 2.99
CA TYR A 81 -1.65 7.79 2.68
C TYR A 81 -0.67 8.80 3.26
N TRP A 82 -0.91 10.10 3.01
CA TRP A 82 -0.02 11.15 3.51
C TRP A 82 0.00 11.22 5.03
N ALA A 83 -1.16 11.15 5.68
CA ALA A 83 -1.23 11.16 7.14
C ALA A 83 -0.48 9.98 7.79
N MET A 84 -0.60 8.77 7.21
CA MET A 84 0.16 7.61 7.68
C MET A 84 1.65 7.79 7.47
N LYS A 85 2.07 8.22 6.28
CA LYS A 85 3.47 8.43 5.92
C LYS A 85 4.12 9.48 6.81
N GLU A 86 3.55 10.66 6.91
CA GLU A 86 4.05 11.75 7.73
C GLU A 86 4.12 11.32 9.21
N THR A 87 3.06 10.69 9.73
CA THR A 87 3.07 10.19 11.11
C THR A 87 4.20 9.19 11.37
N VAL A 88 4.48 8.29 10.43
CA VAL A 88 5.55 7.30 10.61
C VAL A 88 6.92 7.98 10.49
N GLU A 89 7.17 8.73 9.43
CA GLU A 89 8.51 9.29 9.15
C GLU A 89 8.90 10.43 10.12
N GLU A 90 7.92 11.17 10.65
CA GLU A 90 8.19 12.18 11.69
C GLU A 90 8.51 11.58 13.06
N ASN A 91 7.84 10.47 13.44
CA ASN A 91 8.07 9.81 14.72
C ASN A 91 9.24 8.81 14.68
N PHE A 92 9.61 8.34 13.50
CA PHE A 92 10.67 7.36 13.25
C PHE A 92 11.45 7.77 11.99
N PRO A 93 12.37 8.74 12.11
CA PRO A 93 13.12 9.27 10.95
C PRO A 93 13.96 8.25 10.20
N GLU A 94 14.27 7.11 10.82
CA GLU A 94 14.96 5.97 10.23
C GLU A 94 14.03 5.03 9.47
N ALA A 95 12.72 5.20 9.59
CA ALA A 95 11.75 4.39 8.88
C ALA A 95 11.55 4.88 7.44
N THR A 96 11.46 3.96 6.51
CA THR A 96 10.93 4.22 5.17
C THR A 96 9.48 3.76 5.10
N PHE A 97 8.58 4.66 4.69
CA PHE A 97 7.17 4.32 4.48
C PHE A 97 6.83 4.29 2.99
N ILE A 98 6.26 3.17 2.54
CA ILE A 98 5.80 2.97 1.17
C ILE A 98 4.35 2.52 1.12
N GLY A 99 3.61 3.02 0.13
CA GLY A 99 2.23 2.65 -0.12
C GLY A 99 2.06 1.92 -1.44
N HIS A 100 1.24 0.89 -1.44
CA HIS A 100 0.77 0.17 -2.60
C HIS A 100 -0.75 0.25 -2.64
N PHE A 101 -1.30 0.86 -3.70
CA PHE A 101 -2.75 0.96 -3.87
C PHE A 101 -3.24 -0.22 -4.70
N SER A 102 -4.18 -0.99 -4.14
CA SER A 102 -4.77 -2.16 -4.78
C SER A 102 -6.21 -2.37 -4.31
N HIS A 103 -6.84 -3.48 -4.72
CA HIS A 103 -8.25 -3.75 -4.44
C HIS A 103 -9.12 -2.53 -4.76
N TRP A 104 -9.26 -2.26 -6.05
CA TRP A 104 -10.03 -1.14 -6.56
C TRP A 104 -11.52 -1.48 -6.56
N TYR A 105 -12.30 -0.72 -5.79
CA TYR A 105 -13.75 -0.79 -5.69
C TYR A 105 -14.40 0.36 -6.45
N ASP A 106 -15.69 0.31 -6.68
CA ASP A 106 -16.43 1.40 -7.33
C ASP A 106 -16.37 2.72 -6.55
N TRP A 107 -16.13 2.66 -5.25
CA TRP A 107 -16.17 3.78 -4.32
C TRP A 107 -14.81 4.18 -3.72
N GLY A 108 -13.80 3.35 -3.85
CA GLY A 108 -12.51 3.59 -3.20
C GLY A 108 -11.49 2.50 -3.52
N CYS A 109 -10.38 2.52 -2.82
CA CYS A 109 -9.35 1.48 -2.94
C CYS A 109 -8.66 1.21 -1.61
N MET A 110 -7.97 0.08 -1.57
CA MET A 110 -7.11 -0.29 -0.46
C MET A 110 -5.74 0.36 -0.59
N LEU A 111 -5.21 0.81 0.53
CA LEU A 111 -3.81 1.14 0.73
C LEU A 111 -3.14 0.00 1.50
N TYR A 112 -2.22 -0.69 0.85
CA TYR A 112 -1.31 -1.65 1.46
C TYR A 112 -0.02 -0.92 1.79
N ALA A 113 0.09 -0.44 2.99
CA ALA A 113 1.25 0.31 3.44
C ALA A 113 2.32 -0.61 4.04
N ARG A 114 3.57 -0.23 3.88
CA ARG A 114 4.72 -0.89 4.50
C ARG A 114 5.59 0.14 5.18
N PHE A 115 6.12 -0.23 6.34
CA PHE A 115 7.23 0.47 6.94
C PHE A 115 8.44 -0.45 7.06
N ILE A 116 9.63 0.10 6.84
CA ILE A 116 10.89 -0.65 6.78
C ILE A 116 11.91 0.09 7.62
N PHE A 117 12.59 -0.64 8.50
CA PHE A 117 13.78 -0.21 9.22
C PHE A 117 14.96 -1.03 8.69
N GLU A 118 15.99 -0.37 8.16
CA GLU A 118 17.21 -1.05 7.73
C GLU A 118 18.01 -1.57 8.94
N GLN A 119 17.87 -0.91 10.08
CA GLN A 119 18.49 -1.28 11.35
C GLN A 119 17.40 -1.35 12.44
N ALA A 120 17.02 -2.54 12.84
CA ALA A 120 16.11 -2.77 13.95
C ALA A 120 16.88 -2.99 15.27
N PRO A 121 16.25 -2.77 16.44
CA PRO A 121 16.83 -3.17 17.72
C PRO A 121 17.20 -4.66 17.72
N GLU A 122 18.37 -5.00 18.29
CA GLU A 122 18.82 -6.38 18.42
C GLU A 122 17.99 -7.16 19.45
N ASP A 123 17.52 -6.48 20.50
CA ASP A 123 16.63 -7.08 21.49
C ASP A 123 15.26 -7.33 20.90
N PRO A 124 14.75 -8.58 20.91
CA PRO A 124 13.46 -8.91 20.31
C PRO A 124 12.27 -8.21 20.97
N ALA A 125 12.34 -7.88 22.26
CA ALA A 125 11.26 -7.18 22.95
C ALA A 125 11.22 -5.70 22.52
N GLU A 126 12.37 -5.07 22.37
CA GLU A 126 12.49 -3.70 21.85
C GLU A 126 12.03 -3.63 20.38
N ALA A 127 12.44 -4.59 19.55
CA ALA A 127 11.99 -4.68 18.16
C ALA A 127 10.47 -4.86 18.06
N ALA A 128 9.88 -5.71 18.90
CA ALA A 128 8.42 -5.88 18.96
C ALA A 128 7.71 -4.64 19.47
N ALA A 129 8.26 -3.93 20.44
CA ALA A 129 7.72 -2.67 20.94
C ALA A 129 7.74 -1.57 19.87
N LEU A 130 8.85 -1.42 19.15
CA LEU A 130 8.99 -0.52 18.01
C LEU A 130 7.94 -0.83 16.94
N TYR A 131 7.86 -2.09 16.51
CA TYR A 131 6.89 -2.56 15.53
C TYR A 131 5.45 -2.19 15.92
N ASN A 132 5.07 -2.48 17.16
CA ASN A 132 3.72 -2.21 17.66
C ASN A 132 3.42 -0.71 17.74
N ARG A 133 4.41 0.10 18.09
CA ARG A 133 4.27 1.56 18.17
C ARG A 133 4.07 2.19 16.79
N VAL A 134 4.86 1.76 15.78
CA VAL A 134 4.67 2.22 14.39
C VAL A 134 3.27 1.90 13.91
N TRP A 135 2.85 0.64 14.13
CA TRP A 135 1.53 0.17 13.75
C TRP A 135 0.41 1.00 14.37
N ASP A 136 0.50 1.25 15.66
CA ASP A 136 -0.49 1.98 16.43
C ASP A 136 -0.67 3.41 15.94
N LEU A 137 0.44 4.10 15.73
CA LEU A 137 0.44 5.49 15.24
C LEU A 137 -0.11 5.59 13.80
N ALA A 138 0.35 4.71 12.91
CA ALA A 138 -0.05 4.73 11.51
C ALA A 138 -1.54 4.43 11.32
N ILE A 139 -2.08 3.41 12.00
CA ILE A 139 -3.50 3.08 11.89
C ILE A 139 -4.40 4.18 12.49
N ARG A 140 -3.99 4.81 13.59
CA ARG A 140 -4.74 5.95 14.11
C ARG A 140 -4.71 7.15 13.17
N ALA A 141 -3.61 7.37 12.47
CA ALA A 141 -3.56 8.38 11.41
C ALA A 141 -4.56 8.06 10.29
N ALA A 142 -4.63 6.79 9.85
CA ALA A 142 -5.61 6.35 8.86
C ALA A 142 -7.05 6.60 9.32
N ILE A 143 -7.40 6.22 10.56
CA ILE A 143 -8.74 6.42 11.11
C ILE A 143 -9.13 7.90 11.11
N ARG A 144 -8.22 8.80 11.52
CA ARG A 144 -8.50 10.25 11.54
C ARG A 144 -8.85 10.81 10.16
N GLU A 145 -8.27 10.26 9.12
CA GLU A 145 -8.53 10.67 7.73
C GLU A 145 -9.66 9.89 7.04
N GLY A 146 -10.36 9.01 7.79
CA GLY A 146 -11.51 8.26 7.27
C GLY A 146 -11.15 6.90 6.66
N GLY A 147 -9.95 6.41 6.93
CA GLY A 147 -9.58 5.01 6.68
C GLY A 147 -10.14 4.08 7.76
N VAL A 148 -10.12 2.79 7.48
CA VAL A 148 -10.52 1.74 8.43
C VAL A 148 -9.29 1.07 9.03
N ILE A 149 -9.47 0.27 10.09
CA ILE A 149 -8.36 -0.38 10.79
C ILE A 149 -7.78 -1.58 10.04
N ASN A 150 -8.51 -2.12 9.09
CA ASN A 150 -8.12 -3.31 8.34
C ASN A 150 -9.04 -3.52 7.15
N GLU A 151 -8.53 -4.07 6.08
CA GLU A 151 -9.30 -4.47 4.91
C GLU A 151 -9.36 -6.00 4.80
N HIS A 152 -8.22 -6.71 4.72
CA HIS A 152 -8.20 -8.16 4.46
C HIS A 152 -7.32 -9.00 5.40
N HIS A 153 -6.41 -8.42 6.18
CA HIS A 153 -5.55 -9.19 7.09
C HIS A 153 -6.27 -9.74 8.33
N GLY A 154 -7.45 -9.23 8.63
CA GLY A 154 -8.23 -9.60 9.82
C GLY A 154 -7.85 -8.78 11.06
N VAL A 155 -8.84 -8.55 11.89
CA VAL A 155 -8.72 -7.70 13.10
C VAL A 155 -7.83 -8.36 14.16
N GLY A 156 -8.06 -9.62 14.45
CA GLY A 156 -7.29 -10.40 15.42
C GLY A 156 -7.14 -9.70 16.77
N LEU A 157 -6.20 -10.18 17.57
CA LEU A 157 -5.89 -9.61 18.89
C LEU A 157 -5.25 -8.21 18.80
N LYS A 158 -4.52 -7.95 17.71
CA LYS A 158 -3.76 -6.71 17.54
C LYS A 158 -4.67 -5.50 17.35
N LEU A 159 -5.69 -5.63 16.53
CA LEU A 159 -6.57 -4.53 16.13
C LEU A 159 -7.87 -4.44 16.94
N GLY A 160 -8.24 -5.48 17.65
CA GLY A 160 -9.47 -5.52 18.45
C GLY A 160 -9.62 -4.33 19.39
N ARG A 161 -8.50 -3.87 19.99
CA ARG A 161 -8.48 -2.69 20.88
C ARG A 161 -8.82 -1.37 20.17
N LEU A 162 -8.67 -1.29 18.86
CA LEU A 162 -8.95 -0.10 18.05
C LEU A 162 -10.39 -0.06 17.51
N MET A 163 -11.16 -1.15 17.69
CA MET A 163 -12.54 -1.22 17.19
C MET A 163 -13.42 -0.11 17.77
N LYS A 164 -13.24 0.22 19.04
CA LYS A 164 -13.99 1.32 19.68
C LYS A 164 -13.62 2.69 19.12
N GLU A 165 -12.39 2.88 18.66
CA GLU A 165 -11.95 4.13 18.04
C GLU A 165 -12.59 4.31 16.66
N LEU A 166 -12.75 3.21 15.92
CA LEU A 166 -13.37 3.24 14.58
C LEU A 166 -14.92 3.32 14.64
N TYR A 167 -15.53 2.51 15.49
CA TYR A 167 -17.00 2.35 15.51
C TYR A 167 -17.71 3.04 16.66
N GLY A 168 -16.97 3.67 17.58
CA GLY A 168 -17.50 4.37 18.72
C GLY A 168 -17.81 3.46 19.94
N PRO A 169 -18.38 4.05 21.01
CA PRO A 169 -18.52 3.35 22.29
C PRO A 169 -19.59 2.25 22.32
N ALA A 170 -20.38 2.10 21.27
CA ALA A 170 -21.43 1.08 21.18
C ALA A 170 -20.91 -0.32 20.80
N MET A 171 -19.60 -0.43 20.51
CA MET A 171 -18.91 -1.69 20.20
C MET A 171 -18.24 -2.30 21.43
#